data_55bb5a2f34cf58427d7bdba3cede3780
#
_entry.id   55bb5a2f34cf58427d7bdba3cede3780
#
_cell.length_a   1.000
_cell.length_b   1.000
_cell.length_c   1.000
_cell.angle_alpha   90.00
_cell.angle_beta   90.00
_cell.angle_gamma   90.00
#
_symmetry.space_group_name_H-M   'P 1'
#
loop_
_entity.id
_entity.type
_entity.pdbx_description
1 polymer ?
#
loop_
_entity_poly.entity_id
_entity_poly.type
_entity_poly.pdbx_seq_one_letter_code
_entity_poly.pdbx_strand_id
1 'polypeptide(L)'
;MLRGIISQGKNFLISYIEPLESLTLTQQTLMKRVPGKKPDWLKIRLTGGASFAATRQLLDRHSLHTVCRSAVCPNLQECWSRGTATFLLLGNICTRSCRFCAVGKAANPPSPDPLEPEKIALAVQSMRLKHAVLTSVTRDDLHDGGAGHWIECIRAIRSRTPLVTIECLIPDFQGNEKALDQLMAEAPDVLNHNIETVPSLYAKVRPQASYRASLELLQRAKERHGLTTKSGLMVGMGETEEEVTLSLRELILHGCDMVTIGQYLQPSASHLPVERYITPDEFEHYQNVAEAAGFRNVQSGPFVRSSYHAEALTTNQETVF
;
A
#
# COMPACT_ATOMS: atom_id res chain seq x y z
N MET A 1 -37.70 14.37 -81.18
CA MET A 1 -36.84 13.59 -82.10
C MET A 1 -35.58 13.18 -81.32
N LEU A 2 -35.42 11.87 -81.29
CA LEU A 2 -34.13 11.10 -81.33
C LEU A 2 -33.07 11.36 -80.24
N ARG A 3 -32.95 10.35 -79.43
CA ARG A 3 -31.80 9.40 -79.31
C ARG A 3 -30.52 10.09 -78.80
N GLY A 4 -29.87 9.64 -77.86
CA GLY A 4 -29.60 8.32 -77.27
C GLY A 4 -28.14 8.27 -76.88
N ILE A 5 -27.86 7.48 -75.99
CA ILE A 5 -26.68 6.59 -75.84
C ILE A 5 -25.97 6.72 -74.49
N ILE A 6 -26.00 5.61 -73.85
CA ILE A 6 -25.35 5.09 -72.66
C ILE A 6 -23.83 5.21 -72.79
N SER A 7 -23.14 5.52 -71.69
CA SER A 7 -21.85 4.88 -71.39
C SER A 7 -21.57 4.81 -69.89
N GLN A 8 -21.28 3.63 -69.49
CA GLN A 8 -20.84 3.09 -68.20
C GLN A 8 -19.57 3.72 -67.71
N GLY A 9 -19.42 3.76 -66.43
CA GLY A 9 -18.08 3.49 -65.97
C GLY A 9 -17.64 4.06 -64.67
N LYS A 10 -17.66 3.21 -63.68
CA LYS A 10 -16.70 3.05 -62.58
C LYS A 10 -16.77 4.01 -61.38
N ASN A 11 -17.34 3.46 -60.36
CA ASN A 11 -17.10 3.78 -58.96
C ASN A 11 -15.59 3.84 -58.63
N PHE A 12 -15.11 4.99 -58.15
CA PHE A 12 -13.89 5.08 -57.39
C PHE A 12 -14.25 5.35 -55.92
N LEU A 13 -14.27 4.26 -55.14
CA LEU A 13 -14.12 4.32 -53.69
C LEU A 13 -12.71 4.84 -53.40
N ILE A 14 -12.56 6.09 -53.08
CA ILE A 14 -11.35 6.62 -52.45
C ILE A 14 -11.48 6.33 -50.97
N SER A 15 -10.84 5.25 -50.54
CA SER A 15 -10.57 4.98 -49.14
C SER A 15 -9.59 6.02 -48.64
N TYR A 16 -10.05 6.95 -47.82
CA TYR A 16 -9.18 7.78 -47.00
C TYR A 16 -8.56 6.89 -45.93
N ILE A 17 -7.32 6.48 -46.19
CA ILE A 17 -6.43 6.01 -45.16
C ILE A 17 -5.77 7.27 -44.62
N GLU A 18 -6.26 7.79 -43.48
CA GLU A 18 -5.54 8.79 -42.73
C GLU A 18 -4.25 8.16 -42.17
N PRO A 19 -3.10 8.83 -42.29
CA PRO A 19 -1.87 8.31 -41.73
C PRO A 19 -1.94 8.40 -40.19
N LEU A 20 -1.60 7.32 -39.54
CA LEU A 20 -1.54 7.10 -38.06
C LEU A 20 -0.51 7.99 -37.33
N GLU A 21 0.05 9.01 -37.95
CA GLU A 21 1.18 9.82 -37.43
C GLU A 21 0.78 11.12 -36.72
N SER A 22 -0.49 11.42 -36.50
CA SER A 22 -0.91 12.67 -35.87
C SER A 22 -1.71 12.55 -34.57
N LEU A 23 -1.65 11.40 -33.90
CA LEU A 23 -2.23 11.28 -32.57
C LEU A 23 -1.27 11.93 -31.55
N THR A 24 -1.68 13.07 -30.97
CA THR A 24 -0.95 13.73 -29.89
C THR A 24 -0.78 12.78 -28.70
N LEU A 25 0.30 12.91 -27.96
CA LEU A 25 0.61 12.09 -26.75
C LEU A 25 -0.63 11.92 -25.82
N THR A 26 -1.48 12.94 -25.73
CA THR A 26 -2.72 12.94 -24.95
C THR A 26 -3.77 11.95 -25.44
N GLN A 27 -3.83 11.65 -26.74
CA GLN A 27 -4.77 10.66 -27.29
C GLN A 27 -4.25 9.23 -27.23
N GLN A 28 -2.94 9.03 -27.21
CA GLN A 28 -2.32 7.73 -26.99
C GLN A 28 -2.50 7.24 -25.54
N THR A 29 -2.66 8.14 -24.57
CA THR A 29 -2.88 7.81 -23.15
C THR A 29 -4.30 7.27 -22.88
N LEU A 30 -5.26 7.51 -23.79
CA LEU A 30 -6.67 7.12 -23.62
C LEU A 30 -7.02 5.70 -24.12
N MET A 31 -6.09 4.96 -24.69
CA MET A 31 -6.32 3.54 -24.97
C MET A 31 -6.20 2.74 -23.66
N LYS A 32 -7.34 2.44 -23.03
CA LYS A 32 -7.44 1.44 -21.96
C LYS A 32 -6.80 0.13 -22.45
N ARG A 33 -5.52 -0.08 -22.12
CA ARG A 33 -4.90 -1.38 -22.30
C ARG A 33 -5.53 -2.31 -21.28
N VAL A 34 -6.41 -3.20 -21.71
CA VAL A 34 -6.83 -4.36 -20.92
C VAL A 34 -5.54 -5.08 -20.50
N PRO A 35 -5.31 -5.34 -19.21
CA PRO A 35 -4.09 -5.96 -18.77
C PRO A 35 -3.92 -7.34 -19.41
N GLY A 36 -3.02 -7.42 -20.36
CA GLY A 36 -2.55 -8.68 -20.91
C GLY A 36 -1.51 -9.34 -19.98
N LYS A 37 -0.54 -10.04 -20.56
CA LYS A 37 0.62 -10.57 -19.85
C LYS A 37 1.34 -9.46 -19.07
N LYS A 38 1.72 -9.75 -17.80
CA LYS A 38 2.52 -8.82 -16.99
C LYS A 38 3.75 -8.36 -17.76
N PRO A 39 4.06 -7.06 -17.79
CA PRO A 39 5.23 -6.54 -18.47
C PRO A 39 6.54 -7.00 -17.81
N ASP A 40 7.65 -6.85 -18.53
CA ASP A 40 8.94 -7.41 -18.09
C ASP A 40 9.46 -6.78 -16.80
N TRP A 41 9.16 -5.49 -16.53
CA TRP A 41 9.56 -4.81 -15.29
C TRP A 41 8.79 -5.30 -14.05
N LEU A 42 7.73 -6.11 -14.21
CA LEU A 42 6.98 -6.77 -13.13
C LEU A 42 7.39 -8.24 -12.93
N LYS A 43 8.53 -8.65 -13.44
CA LYS A 43 9.08 -9.99 -13.19
C LYS A 43 9.84 -10.00 -11.87
N ILE A 44 9.43 -10.89 -10.97
CA ILE A 44 10.08 -11.09 -9.67
C ILE A 44 11.21 -12.12 -9.86
N ARG A 45 12.40 -11.81 -9.34
CA ARG A 45 13.45 -12.79 -9.19
C ARG A 45 13.20 -13.61 -7.94
N LEU A 46 13.09 -14.92 -8.08
CA LEU A 46 12.97 -15.80 -6.93
C LEU A 46 14.33 -15.89 -6.24
N THR A 47 14.41 -15.40 -5.03
CA THR A 47 15.55 -15.52 -4.15
C THR A 47 15.18 -16.51 -3.04
N GLY A 48 16.05 -17.45 -2.74
CA GLY A 48 15.88 -18.41 -1.66
C GLY A 48 17.21 -18.57 -0.93
N GLY A 49 17.21 -19.23 0.22
CA GLY A 49 18.43 -19.45 0.96
C GLY A 49 18.20 -19.75 2.44
N ALA A 50 19.29 -19.95 3.17
CA ALA A 50 19.26 -20.28 4.59
C ALA A 50 18.56 -19.20 5.44
N SER A 51 18.77 -17.92 5.12
CA SER A 51 18.12 -16.79 5.83
C SER A 51 16.61 -16.77 5.64
N PHE A 52 16.13 -17.01 4.42
CA PHE A 52 14.69 -17.17 4.15
C PHE A 52 14.09 -18.32 4.98
N ALA A 53 14.74 -19.47 4.98
CA ALA A 53 14.28 -20.65 5.73
C ALA A 53 14.27 -20.37 7.25
N ALA A 54 15.29 -19.69 7.78
CA ALA A 54 15.37 -19.31 9.18
C ALA A 54 14.24 -18.34 9.59
N THR A 55 13.99 -17.29 8.81
CA THR A 55 12.88 -16.36 9.03
C THR A 55 11.54 -17.09 9.02
N ARG A 56 11.32 -17.95 8.02
CA ARG A 56 10.12 -18.77 7.93
C ARG A 56 9.93 -19.64 9.16
N GLN A 57 10.97 -20.40 9.56
CA GLN A 57 10.92 -21.31 10.69
C GLN A 57 10.63 -20.58 12.00
N LEU A 58 11.21 -19.38 12.20
CA LEU A 58 10.97 -18.57 13.38
C LEU A 58 9.52 -18.12 13.47
N LEU A 59 8.96 -17.58 12.37
CA LEU A 59 7.56 -17.16 12.31
C LEU A 59 6.60 -18.32 12.52
N ASP A 60 6.88 -19.49 11.93
CA ASP A 60 6.07 -20.72 12.07
C ASP A 60 6.12 -21.24 13.52
N ARG A 61 7.29 -21.25 14.16
CA ARG A 61 7.49 -21.70 15.55
C ARG A 61 6.67 -20.89 16.55
N HIS A 62 6.55 -19.58 16.33
CA HIS A 62 5.78 -18.69 17.20
C HIS A 62 4.32 -18.54 16.74
N SER A 63 3.90 -19.23 15.67
CA SER A 63 2.57 -19.10 15.07
C SER A 63 2.19 -17.66 14.73
N LEU A 64 3.19 -16.86 14.28
CA LEU A 64 3.01 -15.45 13.95
C LEU A 64 2.50 -15.27 12.53
N HIS A 65 1.55 -14.36 12.39
CA HIS A 65 1.04 -13.93 11.10
C HIS A 65 1.88 -12.78 10.52
N THR A 66 1.97 -12.73 9.18
CA THR A 66 2.63 -11.62 8.47
C THR A 66 1.78 -11.19 7.29
N VAL A 67 1.72 -9.88 7.04
CA VAL A 67 1.08 -9.36 5.83
C VAL A 67 1.80 -9.85 4.57
N CYS A 68 3.09 -10.16 4.68
CA CYS A 68 3.88 -10.72 3.56
C CYS A 68 3.25 -12.00 3.01
N ARG A 69 2.77 -12.91 3.88
CA ARG A 69 2.04 -14.13 3.49
C ARG A 69 0.59 -13.82 3.14
N SER A 70 -0.12 -13.17 4.06
CA SER A 70 -1.57 -12.99 3.96
C SER A 70 -1.99 -12.12 2.77
N ALA A 71 -1.16 -11.15 2.37
CA ALA A 71 -1.41 -10.29 1.23
C ALA A 71 -0.72 -10.75 -0.08
N VAL A 72 -0.11 -11.96 -0.09
CA VAL A 72 0.61 -12.49 -1.27
C VAL A 72 1.63 -11.47 -1.80
N CYS A 73 2.44 -10.92 -0.89
CA CYS A 73 3.37 -9.83 -1.21
C CYS A 73 4.45 -10.28 -2.21
N PRO A 74 4.69 -9.53 -3.30
CA PRO A 74 5.72 -9.88 -4.29
C PRO A 74 7.14 -9.87 -3.70
N ASN A 75 7.38 -9.09 -2.65
CA ASN A 75 8.70 -8.92 -2.03
C ASN A 75 8.98 -9.93 -0.90
N LEU A 76 8.06 -10.87 -0.63
CA LEU A 76 8.18 -11.81 0.49
C LEU A 76 9.53 -12.52 0.52
N GLN A 77 9.98 -13.04 -0.62
CA GLN A 77 11.25 -13.79 -0.66
C GLN A 77 12.46 -12.91 -0.40
N GLU A 78 12.49 -11.71 -0.97
CA GLU A 78 13.56 -10.74 -0.76
C GLU A 78 13.62 -10.30 0.71
N CYS A 79 12.49 -9.81 1.25
CA CYS A 79 12.41 -9.34 2.63
C CYS A 79 12.82 -10.41 3.63
N TRP A 80 12.29 -11.63 3.48
CA TRP A 80 12.63 -12.74 4.40
C TRP A 80 14.06 -13.23 4.24
N SER A 81 14.64 -13.15 3.04
CA SER A 81 16.07 -13.42 2.85
C SER A 81 16.97 -12.38 3.52
N ARG A 82 16.47 -11.16 3.69
CA ARG A 82 17.12 -10.08 4.47
C ARG A 82 16.85 -10.15 5.97
N GLY A 83 16.04 -11.14 6.41
CA GLY A 83 15.65 -11.29 7.80
C GLY A 83 14.62 -10.26 8.26
N THR A 84 13.84 -9.66 7.35
CA THR A 84 12.79 -8.68 7.67
C THR A 84 11.40 -9.24 7.37
N ALA A 85 10.41 -8.90 8.21
CA ALA A 85 9.01 -9.25 8.03
C ALA A 85 8.11 -8.16 8.62
N THR A 86 6.90 -8.01 8.05
CA THR A 86 5.87 -7.13 8.61
C THR A 86 4.88 -8.00 9.36
N PHE A 87 4.81 -7.82 10.67
CA PHE A 87 3.92 -8.59 11.54
C PHE A 87 2.47 -8.16 11.33
N LEU A 88 1.57 -9.15 11.30
CA LEU A 88 0.13 -8.93 11.16
C LEU A 88 -0.55 -9.29 12.48
N LEU A 89 -0.94 -8.29 13.23
CA LEU A 89 -1.55 -8.40 14.55
C LEU A 89 -3.02 -8.79 14.47
N LEU A 90 -3.56 -9.29 15.58
CA LEU A 90 -4.98 -9.62 15.78
C LEU A 90 -5.45 -10.79 14.89
N GLY A 91 -4.50 -11.64 14.48
CA GLY A 91 -4.75 -12.79 13.62
C GLY A 91 -4.67 -12.47 12.12
N ASN A 92 -5.31 -13.29 11.29
CA ASN A 92 -5.23 -13.21 9.83
C ASN A 92 -6.61 -13.12 9.14
N ILE A 93 -7.65 -12.75 9.89
CA ILE A 93 -9.02 -12.61 9.40
C ILE A 93 -9.52 -11.21 9.72
N CYS A 94 -9.89 -10.44 8.68
CA CYS A 94 -10.32 -9.06 8.76
C CYS A 94 -11.86 -8.97 8.73
N THR A 95 -12.45 -8.02 9.47
CA THR A 95 -13.88 -7.73 9.41
C THR A 95 -14.29 -6.92 8.19
N ARG A 96 -13.34 -6.32 7.47
CA ARG A 96 -13.60 -5.48 6.28
C ARG A 96 -13.32 -6.21 4.98
N SER A 97 -13.96 -5.73 3.90
CA SER A 97 -13.96 -6.35 2.58
C SER A 97 -13.29 -5.47 1.51
N CYS A 98 -12.15 -4.83 1.83
CA CYS A 98 -11.37 -4.09 0.84
C CYS A 98 -11.10 -4.97 -0.39
N ARG A 99 -11.46 -4.47 -1.59
CA ARG A 99 -11.51 -5.30 -2.80
C ARG A 99 -10.15 -5.57 -3.44
N PHE A 100 -9.11 -4.92 -2.94
CA PHE A 100 -7.71 -5.15 -3.34
C PHE A 100 -6.99 -6.16 -2.45
N CYS A 101 -7.52 -6.43 -1.23
CA CYS A 101 -6.79 -7.10 -0.15
C CYS A 101 -7.04 -8.62 -0.15
N ALA A 102 -5.96 -9.40 -0.16
CA ALA A 102 -5.98 -10.86 -0.13
C ALA A 102 -6.11 -11.47 1.28
N VAL A 103 -6.08 -10.65 2.34
CA VAL A 103 -6.27 -11.12 3.72
C VAL A 103 -7.64 -11.78 3.87
N GLY A 104 -7.72 -12.87 4.65
CA GLY A 104 -8.96 -13.58 4.94
C GLY A 104 -10.03 -12.66 5.54
N LYS A 105 -11.31 -12.93 5.27
CA LYS A 105 -12.44 -12.08 5.65
C LYS A 105 -13.52 -12.87 6.34
N ALA A 106 -13.97 -12.40 7.49
CA ALA A 106 -15.17 -12.91 8.19
C ALA A 106 -15.75 -11.83 9.10
N ALA A 107 -17.07 -11.87 9.32
CA ALA A 107 -17.73 -10.93 10.24
C ALA A 107 -17.35 -11.18 11.71
N ASN A 108 -17.08 -12.43 12.06
CA ASN A 108 -16.74 -12.85 13.42
C ASN A 108 -15.40 -13.60 13.42
N PRO A 109 -14.25 -12.89 13.40
CA PRO A 109 -12.94 -13.51 13.51
C PRO A 109 -12.75 -14.17 14.90
N PRO A 110 -11.83 -15.14 15.02
CA PRO A 110 -11.43 -15.66 16.34
C PRO A 110 -10.93 -14.55 17.28
N SER A 111 -11.04 -14.78 18.58
CA SER A 111 -10.47 -13.86 19.59
C SER A 111 -8.98 -13.67 19.37
N PRO A 112 -8.42 -12.46 19.61
CA PRO A 112 -6.99 -12.24 19.57
C PRO A 112 -6.24 -13.20 20.51
N ASP A 113 -5.06 -13.64 20.09
CA ASP A 113 -4.17 -14.44 20.93
C ASP A 113 -3.56 -13.56 22.04
N PRO A 114 -3.86 -13.78 23.33
CA PRO A 114 -3.31 -12.96 24.41
C PRO A 114 -1.77 -13.07 24.54
N LEU A 115 -1.15 -14.08 23.95
CA LEU A 115 0.29 -14.27 23.94
C LEU A 115 0.96 -13.64 22.69
N GLU A 116 0.20 -13.11 21.75
CA GLU A 116 0.76 -12.50 20.53
C GLU A 116 1.77 -11.37 20.82
N PRO A 117 1.52 -10.43 21.78
CA PRO A 117 2.47 -9.38 22.13
C PRO A 117 3.85 -9.92 22.53
N GLU A 118 3.89 -10.92 23.38
CA GLU A 118 5.14 -11.55 23.83
C GLU A 118 5.84 -12.31 22.70
N LYS A 119 5.10 -13.06 21.89
CA LYS A 119 5.61 -13.80 20.74
C LYS A 119 6.25 -12.86 19.72
N ILE A 120 5.63 -11.70 19.45
CA ILE A 120 6.17 -10.68 18.54
C ILE A 120 7.44 -10.08 19.11
N ALA A 121 7.47 -9.71 20.39
CA ALA A 121 8.65 -9.17 21.03
C ALA A 121 9.83 -10.16 20.99
N LEU A 122 9.57 -11.45 21.21
CA LEU A 122 10.57 -12.52 21.05
C LEU A 122 11.05 -12.66 19.60
N ALA A 123 10.16 -12.54 18.63
CA ALA A 123 10.52 -12.61 17.22
C ALA A 123 11.41 -11.41 16.81
N VAL A 124 11.04 -10.19 17.19
CA VAL A 124 11.81 -8.96 16.96
C VAL A 124 13.22 -9.10 17.52
N GLN A 125 13.34 -9.59 18.75
CA GLN A 125 14.64 -9.84 19.41
C GLN A 125 15.44 -10.93 18.68
N SER A 126 14.83 -12.06 18.36
CA SER A 126 15.51 -13.20 17.72
C SER A 126 15.96 -12.88 16.30
N MET A 127 15.19 -12.08 15.56
CA MET A 127 15.54 -11.58 14.22
C MET A 127 16.56 -10.43 14.28
N ARG A 128 16.86 -9.91 15.46
CA ARG A 128 17.75 -8.74 15.67
C ARG A 128 17.33 -7.54 14.82
N LEU A 129 16.03 -7.29 14.75
CA LEU A 129 15.51 -6.17 13.95
C LEU A 129 16.00 -4.85 14.54
N LYS A 130 16.37 -3.93 13.67
CA LYS A 130 16.61 -2.51 14.02
C LYS A 130 15.35 -1.68 13.86
N HIS A 131 14.45 -2.12 12.99
CA HIS A 131 13.18 -1.49 12.68
C HIS A 131 12.10 -2.57 12.58
N ALA A 132 11.06 -2.47 13.41
CA ALA A 132 9.93 -3.40 13.43
C ALA A 132 8.69 -2.75 12.81
N VAL A 133 8.15 -3.35 11.76
CA VAL A 133 6.90 -2.90 11.15
C VAL A 133 5.76 -3.79 11.60
N LEU A 134 4.78 -3.17 12.25
CA LEU A 134 3.55 -3.80 12.71
C LEU A 134 2.39 -3.33 11.84
N THR A 135 1.50 -4.23 11.48
CA THR A 135 0.19 -3.91 10.90
C THR A 135 -0.85 -4.83 11.51
N SER A 136 -2.13 -4.61 11.25
CA SER A 136 -3.17 -5.52 11.73
C SER A 136 -4.24 -5.77 10.67
N VAL A 137 -5.03 -6.82 10.90
CA VAL A 137 -6.38 -6.90 10.35
C VAL A 137 -7.26 -5.85 11.03
N THR A 138 -8.33 -5.40 10.36
CA THR A 138 -9.35 -4.59 11.02
C THR A 138 -10.26 -5.49 11.86
N ARG A 139 -10.57 -5.03 13.08
CA ARG A 139 -11.38 -5.73 14.06
C ARG A 139 -12.53 -4.84 14.55
N ASP A 140 -13.42 -4.49 13.59
CA ASP A 140 -14.62 -3.68 13.86
C ASP A 140 -15.61 -4.39 14.84
N ASP A 141 -15.38 -5.66 15.12
CA ASP A 141 -16.08 -6.48 16.12
C ASP A 141 -15.61 -6.23 17.55
N LEU A 142 -14.43 -5.63 17.76
CA LEU A 142 -13.91 -5.26 19.08
C LEU A 142 -14.29 -3.82 19.42
N HIS A 143 -14.64 -3.54 20.68
CA HIS A 143 -15.13 -2.25 21.15
C HIS A 143 -14.13 -1.09 20.96
N ASP A 144 -12.83 -1.40 20.98
CA ASP A 144 -11.71 -0.46 20.75
C ASP A 144 -11.02 -0.68 19.40
N GLY A 145 -11.60 -1.51 18.52
CA GLY A 145 -11.00 -1.88 17.24
C GLY A 145 -9.68 -2.66 17.39
N GLY A 146 -9.33 -3.12 18.60
CA GLY A 146 -8.08 -3.80 18.91
C GLY A 146 -6.94 -2.89 19.35
N ALA A 147 -7.19 -1.61 19.64
CA ALA A 147 -6.16 -0.65 20.06
C ALA A 147 -5.40 -1.08 21.32
N GLY A 148 -6.09 -1.67 22.31
CA GLY A 148 -5.45 -2.21 23.51
C GLY A 148 -4.41 -3.28 23.18
N HIS A 149 -4.70 -4.17 22.25
CA HIS A 149 -3.77 -5.20 21.81
C HIS A 149 -2.53 -4.63 21.09
N TRP A 150 -2.72 -3.57 20.31
CA TRP A 150 -1.62 -2.82 19.69
C TRP A 150 -0.68 -2.23 20.75
N ILE A 151 -1.25 -1.61 21.79
CA ILE A 151 -0.52 -1.01 22.92
C ILE A 151 0.33 -2.08 23.62
N GLU A 152 -0.25 -3.25 23.90
CA GLU A 152 0.48 -4.37 24.50
C GLU A 152 1.64 -4.85 23.62
N CYS A 153 1.46 -4.93 22.29
CA CYS A 153 2.53 -5.29 21.37
C CYS A 153 3.68 -4.27 21.38
N ILE A 154 3.38 -2.97 21.33
CA ILE A 154 4.39 -1.90 21.37
C ILE A 154 5.18 -1.97 22.67
N ARG A 155 4.49 -2.09 23.81
CA ARG A 155 5.10 -2.18 25.15
C ARG A 155 5.99 -3.41 25.29
N ALA A 156 5.53 -4.58 24.83
CA ALA A 156 6.29 -5.82 24.86
C ALA A 156 7.59 -5.71 24.04
N ILE A 157 7.54 -5.12 22.82
CA ILE A 157 8.72 -4.90 22.01
C ILE A 157 9.69 -3.95 22.72
N ARG A 158 9.23 -2.80 23.21
CA ARG A 158 10.08 -1.80 23.89
C ARG A 158 10.73 -2.36 25.16
N SER A 159 10.02 -3.20 25.90
CA SER A 159 10.55 -3.86 27.10
C SER A 159 11.74 -4.79 26.78
N ARG A 160 11.67 -5.54 25.65
CA ARG A 160 12.72 -6.50 25.27
C ARG A 160 13.84 -5.89 24.42
N THR A 161 13.48 -4.95 23.57
CA THR A 161 14.36 -4.36 22.56
C THR A 161 14.18 -2.84 22.51
N PRO A 162 14.64 -2.11 23.55
CA PRO A 162 14.35 -0.69 23.71
C PRO A 162 14.92 0.22 22.60
N LEU A 163 15.90 -0.27 21.83
CA LEU A 163 16.53 0.49 20.74
C LEU A 163 15.92 0.23 19.37
N VAL A 164 14.92 -0.65 19.29
CA VAL A 164 14.23 -0.94 18.02
C VAL A 164 13.25 0.19 17.71
N THR A 165 13.35 0.76 16.53
CA THR A 165 12.31 1.68 16.02
C THR A 165 11.06 0.90 15.60
N ILE A 166 9.89 1.46 15.89
CA ILE A 166 8.60 0.80 15.64
C ILE A 166 7.77 1.64 14.66
N GLU A 167 7.44 1.05 13.52
CA GLU A 167 6.46 1.60 12.59
C GLU A 167 5.12 0.87 12.78
N CYS A 168 4.05 1.63 12.99
CA CYS A 168 2.70 1.13 13.16
C CYS A 168 1.83 1.50 11.96
N LEU A 169 1.56 0.55 11.05
CA LEU A 169 0.59 0.69 9.97
C LEU A 169 -0.81 0.32 10.49
N ILE A 170 -1.53 1.31 10.99
CA ILE A 170 -2.78 1.13 11.72
C ILE A 170 -4.03 1.19 10.81
N PRO A 171 -5.15 0.52 11.19
CA PRO A 171 -6.47 0.78 10.63
C PRO A 171 -7.01 2.12 11.16
N ASP A 172 -8.21 2.50 10.69
CA ASP A 172 -8.87 3.75 11.12
C ASP A 172 -9.66 3.62 12.44
N PHE A 173 -9.72 2.43 13.05
CA PHE A 173 -10.48 2.11 14.25
C PHE A 173 -11.92 2.64 14.22
N GLN A 174 -12.57 2.67 13.05
CA GLN A 174 -13.92 3.27 12.82
C GLN A 174 -14.04 4.73 13.30
N GLY A 175 -12.94 5.48 13.32
CA GLY A 175 -12.92 6.84 13.84
C GLY A 175 -13.03 6.94 15.36
N ASN A 176 -12.78 5.86 16.11
CA ASN A 176 -12.72 5.90 17.58
C ASN A 176 -11.51 6.72 18.04
N GLU A 177 -11.73 8.02 18.22
CA GLU A 177 -10.69 8.97 18.60
C GLU A 177 -9.97 8.60 19.90
N LYS A 178 -10.69 8.05 20.89
CA LYS A 178 -10.10 7.64 22.16
C LYS A 178 -9.12 6.46 21.95
N ALA A 179 -9.49 5.47 21.16
CA ALA A 179 -8.64 4.34 20.83
C ALA A 179 -7.39 4.81 20.06
N LEU A 180 -7.55 5.72 19.09
CA LEU A 180 -6.46 6.33 18.35
C LEU A 180 -5.50 7.10 19.27
N ASP A 181 -6.01 7.99 20.13
CA ASP A 181 -5.16 8.77 21.04
C ASP A 181 -4.40 7.88 22.03
N GLN A 182 -5.03 6.82 22.54
CA GLN A 182 -4.37 5.87 23.44
C GLN A 182 -3.21 5.15 22.76
N LEU A 183 -3.38 4.72 21.50
CA LEU A 183 -2.33 4.08 20.74
C LEU A 183 -1.21 5.08 20.40
N MET A 184 -1.57 6.28 19.92
CA MET A 184 -0.61 7.32 19.57
C MET A 184 0.22 7.80 20.78
N ALA A 185 -0.34 7.74 21.99
CA ALA A 185 0.37 8.04 23.24
C ALA A 185 1.51 7.06 23.55
N GLU A 186 1.51 5.84 22.97
CA GLU A 186 2.66 4.92 23.04
C GLU A 186 3.83 5.41 22.17
N ALA A 187 3.66 6.48 21.43
CA ALA A 187 4.67 7.17 20.61
C ALA A 187 5.47 6.23 19.71
N PRO A 188 4.83 5.53 18.75
CA PRO A 188 5.59 4.79 17.75
C PRO A 188 6.51 5.75 16.99
N ASP A 189 7.66 5.27 16.52
CA ASP A 189 8.63 6.11 15.80
C ASP A 189 8.08 6.60 14.46
N VAL A 190 7.20 5.77 13.83
CA VAL A 190 6.43 6.12 12.63
C VAL A 190 5.00 5.65 12.78
N LEU A 191 4.04 6.57 12.63
CA LEU A 191 2.63 6.22 12.44
C LEU A 191 2.29 6.21 10.96
N ASN A 192 1.90 5.05 10.47
CA ASN A 192 1.53 4.83 9.09
C ASN A 192 0.02 4.54 8.99
N HIS A 193 -0.67 5.22 8.09
CA HIS A 193 -2.03 4.92 7.70
C HIS A 193 -2.21 5.16 6.20
N ASN A 194 -2.44 4.08 5.45
CA ASN A 194 -2.55 4.17 4.00
C ASN A 194 -3.89 4.74 3.55
N ILE A 195 -3.88 5.68 2.60
CA ILE A 195 -5.08 6.06 1.85
C ILE A 195 -5.46 5.03 0.80
N GLU A 196 -4.53 4.19 0.34
CA GLU A 196 -4.63 3.08 -0.60
C GLU A 196 -4.98 3.49 -2.04
N THR A 197 -5.84 4.49 -2.27
CA THR A 197 -6.27 4.97 -3.58
C THR A 197 -6.80 6.40 -3.50
N VAL A 198 -7.13 6.97 -4.67
CA VAL A 198 -7.69 8.33 -4.82
C VAL A 198 -9.18 8.40 -4.41
N PRO A 199 -9.72 9.59 -4.06
CA PRO A 199 -11.11 9.74 -3.56
C PRO A 199 -12.18 9.12 -4.45
N SER A 200 -12.08 9.31 -5.78
CA SER A 200 -13.07 8.82 -6.75
C SER A 200 -13.23 7.28 -6.74
N LEU A 201 -12.17 6.57 -6.34
CA LEU A 201 -12.15 5.12 -6.32
C LEU A 201 -12.49 4.52 -4.94
N TYR A 202 -12.63 5.32 -3.89
CA TYR A 202 -12.83 4.80 -2.52
C TYR A 202 -14.00 3.85 -2.40
N ALA A 203 -15.18 4.22 -2.91
CA ALA A 203 -16.38 3.38 -2.87
C ALA A 203 -16.20 2.04 -3.60
N LYS A 204 -15.39 2.02 -4.67
CA LYS A 204 -15.07 0.81 -5.44
C LYS A 204 -14.00 -0.05 -4.74
N VAL A 205 -12.99 0.55 -4.12
CA VAL A 205 -11.77 -0.11 -3.63
C VAL A 205 -11.85 -0.44 -2.15
N ARG A 206 -12.34 0.51 -1.33
CA ARG A 206 -12.45 0.45 0.14
C ARG A 206 -13.85 0.87 0.62
N PRO A 207 -14.93 0.11 0.33
CA PRO A 207 -16.30 0.55 0.55
C PRO A 207 -16.67 0.88 2.01
N GLN A 208 -15.88 0.39 2.97
CA GLN A 208 -16.11 0.59 4.41
C GLN A 208 -15.14 1.61 5.03
N ALA A 209 -14.36 2.32 4.25
CA ALA A 209 -13.42 3.34 4.70
C ALA A 209 -13.80 4.72 4.14
N SER A 210 -13.31 5.77 4.79
CA SER A 210 -13.48 7.15 4.35
C SER A 210 -12.11 7.76 4.02
N TYR A 211 -11.99 8.37 2.83
CA TYR A 211 -10.79 9.08 2.42
C TYR A 211 -10.48 10.24 3.38
N ARG A 212 -11.50 11.04 3.67
CA ARG A 212 -11.39 12.17 4.58
C ARG A 212 -10.97 11.75 5.99
N ALA A 213 -11.59 10.71 6.54
CA ALA A 213 -11.21 10.20 7.86
C ALA A 213 -9.77 9.68 7.89
N SER A 214 -9.25 9.14 6.77
CA SER A 214 -7.84 8.73 6.66
C SER A 214 -6.89 9.92 6.72
N LEU A 215 -7.23 11.05 6.09
CA LEU A 215 -6.45 12.29 6.18
C LEU A 215 -6.51 12.90 7.58
N GLU A 216 -7.70 13.00 8.18
CA GLU A 216 -7.92 13.52 9.53
C GLU A 216 -7.16 12.71 10.60
N LEU A 217 -7.03 11.39 10.41
CA LEU A 217 -6.22 10.51 11.27
C LEU A 217 -4.74 10.90 11.23
N LEU A 218 -4.17 11.09 10.03
CA LEU A 218 -2.77 11.50 9.86
C LEU A 218 -2.54 12.90 10.45
N GLN A 219 -3.44 13.84 10.20
CA GLN A 219 -3.38 15.18 10.77
C GLN A 219 -3.41 15.14 12.31
N ARG A 220 -4.31 14.34 12.89
CA ARG A 220 -4.38 14.14 14.34
C ARG A 220 -3.07 13.61 14.91
N ALA A 221 -2.47 12.61 14.27
CA ALA A 221 -1.19 12.04 14.68
C ALA A 221 -0.07 13.09 14.67
N LYS A 222 -0.06 13.94 13.65
CA LYS A 222 0.93 15.01 13.52
C LYS A 222 0.72 16.13 14.53
N GLU A 223 -0.48 16.69 14.57
CA GLU A 223 -0.76 17.93 15.33
C GLU A 223 -0.87 17.68 16.84
N ARG A 224 -1.51 16.56 17.24
CA ARG A 224 -1.75 16.29 18.67
C ARG A 224 -0.63 15.49 19.35
N HIS A 225 0.03 14.62 18.59
CA HIS A 225 1.01 13.69 19.15
C HIS A 225 2.44 13.93 18.64
N GLY A 226 2.65 14.83 17.67
CA GLY A 226 3.97 15.15 17.11
C GLY A 226 4.66 13.99 16.41
N LEU A 227 3.90 12.97 15.99
CA LEU A 227 4.46 11.75 15.41
C LEU A 227 4.99 12.00 13.99
N THR A 228 5.99 11.23 13.60
CA THR A 228 6.35 11.10 12.19
C THR A 228 5.28 10.27 11.50
N THR A 229 4.69 10.83 10.45
CA THR A 229 3.53 10.26 9.76
C THR A 229 3.90 9.73 8.38
N LYS A 230 3.25 8.65 7.99
CA LYS A 230 3.46 8.00 6.71
C LYS A 230 2.14 7.55 6.10
N SER A 231 2.06 7.59 4.78
CA SER A 231 0.93 7.02 4.04
C SER A 231 1.40 6.26 2.81
N GLY A 232 0.49 5.52 2.20
CA GLY A 232 0.75 4.82 0.96
C GLY A 232 -0.49 4.74 0.09
N LEU A 233 -0.25 4.71 -1.22
CA LEU A 233 -1.29 4.46 -2.20
C LEU A 233 -0.80 3.51 -3.29
N MET A 234 -1.75 2.84 -3.90
CA MET A 234 -1.52 1.97 -5.05
C MET A 234 -2.07 2.62 -6.31
N VAL A 235 -1.35 2.47 -7.41
CA VAL A 235 -1.74 2.96 -8.73
C VAL A 235 -1.98 1.80 -9.70
N GLY A 236 -2.80 2.05 -10.73
CA GLY A 236 -3.20 1.05 -11.72
C GLY A 236 -4.60 0.45 -11.48
N MET A 237 -5.45 1.12 -10.66
CA MET A 237 -6.84 0.72 -10.39
C MET A 237 -7.87 1.55 -11.17
N GLY A 238 -7.42 2.55 -11.97
CA GLY A 238 -8.26 3.40 -12.82
C GLY A 238 -8.23 4.89 -12.46
N GLU A 239 -7.36 5.29 -11.53
CA GLU A 239 -7.07 6.69 -11.20
C GLU A 239 -6.42 7.43 -12.37
N THR A 240 -6.57 8.75 -12.41
CA THR A 240 -5.81 9.64 -13.30
C THR A 240 -4.56 10.18 -12.60
N GLU A 241 -3.62 10.72 -13.38
CA GLU A 241 -2.41 11.36 -12.85
C GLU A 241 -2.74 12.57 -11.98
N GLU A 242 -3.73 13.36 -12.41
CA GLU A 242 -4.21 14.53 -11.68
C GLU A 242 -4.78 14.15 -10.32
N GLU A 243 -5.55 13.06 -10.24
CA GLU A 243 -6.11 12.55 -8.98
C GLU A 243 -5.02 12.10 -8.02
N VAL A 244 -3.97 11.42 -8.53
CA VAL A 244 -2.80 11.03 -7.72
C VAL A 244 -2.09 12.27 -7.20
N THR A 245 -1.80 13.23 -8.07
CA THR A 245 -1.13 14.49 -7.70
C THR A 245 -1.92 15.29 -6.66
N LEU A 246 -3.24 15.37 -6.79
CA LEU A 246 -4.11 16.02 -5.81
C LEU A 246 -4.05 15.28 -4.46
N SER A 247 -4.11 13.95 -4.48
CA SER A 247 -4.04 13.14 -3.25
C SER A 247 -2.70 13.31 -2.52
N LEU A 248 -1.59 13.43 -3.25
CA LEU A 248 -0.27 13.72 -2.66
C LEU A 248 -0.25 15.10 -1.99
N ARG A 249 -0.83 16.13 -2.61
CA ARG A 249 -0.96 17.47 -2.02
C ARG A 249 -1.84 17.46 -0.77
N GLU A 250 -2.96 16.75 -0.78
CA GLU A 250 -3.84 16.64 0.38
C GLU A 250 -3.15 15.92 1.54
N LEU A 251 -2.35 14.89 1.30
CA LEU A 251 -1.54 14.23 2.32
C LEU A 251 -0.56 15.20 3.00
N ILE A 252 0.17 16.01 2.23
CA ILE A 252 1.08 17.04 2.78
C ILE A 252 0.31 18.07 3.63
N LEU A 253 -0.84 18.56 3.14
CA LEU A 253 -1.67 19.52 3.86
C LEU A 253 -2.20 18.96 5.19
N HIS A 254 -2.33 17.62 5.30
CA HIS A 254 -2.73 16.94 6.53
C HIS A 254 -1.54 16.37 7.32
N GLY A 255 -0.34 16.93 7.10
CA GLY A 255 0.84 16.65 7.92
C GLY A 255 1.48 15.28 7.68
N CYS A 256 1.33 14.69 6.49
CA CYS A 256 2.00 13.45 6.14
C CYS A 256 3.47 13.73 5.75
N ASP A 257 4.42 13.14 6.48
CA ASP A 257 5.86 13.34 6.25
C ASP A 257 6.43 12.45 5.14
N MET A 258 5.90 11.23 4.98
CA MET A 258 6.46 10.19 4.10
C MET A 258 5.36 9.53 3.26
N VAL A 259 5.69 9.16 2.03
CA VAL A 259 4.74 8.48 1.15
C VAL A 259 5.37 7.32 0.38
N THR A 260 4.57 6.27 0.17
CA THR A 260 4.91 5.15 -0.70
C THR A 260 3.89 5.02 -1.83
N ILE A 261 4.36 4.83 -3.07
CA ILE A 261 3.53 4.69 -4.26
C ILE A 261 3.91 3.37 -4.95
N GLY A 262 2.96 2.43 -5.06
CA GLY A 262 3.22 1.11 -5.62
C GLY A 262 2.20 0.66 -6.66
N GLN A 263 2.59 -0.27 -7.55
CA GLN A 263 1.65 -0.87 -8.49
C GLN A 263 0.64 -1.76 -7.76
N TYR A 264 -0.64 -1.57 -8.02
CA TYR A 264 -1.64 -2.56 -7.66
C TYR A 264 -1.41 -3.86 -8.44
N LEU A 265 -1.34 -4.97 -7.72
CA LEU A 265 -1.25 -6.30 -8.32
C LEU A 265 -2.45 -7.13 -7.84
N GLN A 266 -3.27 -7.59 -8.78
CA GLN A 266 -4.45 -8.37 -8.48
C GLN A 266 -4.08 -9.71 -7.83
N PRO A 267 -4.52 -9.98 -6.58
CA PRO A 267 -4.15 -11.22 -5.88
C PRO A 267 -4.81 -12.47 -6.48
N SER A 268 -6.07 -12.37 -6.92
CA SER A 268 -6.80 -13.45 -7.57
C SER A 268 -7.91 -12.88 -8.47
N ALA A 269 -8.52 -13.73 -9.29
CA ALA A 269 -9.61 -13.33 -10.20
C ALA A 269 -10.85 -12.72 -9.49
N SER A 270 -11.02 -12.98 -8.20
CA SER A 270 -12.13 -12.42 -7.40
C SER A 270 -11.87 -11.00 -6.86
N HIS A 271 -10.64 -10.50 -6.97
CA HIS A 271 -10.26 -9.15 -6.58
C HIS A 271 -10.43 -8.15 -7.73
N LEU A 272 -10.30 -6.86 -7.43
CA LEU A 272 -10.35 -5.82 -8.46
C LEU A 272 -9.36 -6.13 -9.58
N PRO A 273 -9.76 -6.01 -10.85
CA PRO A 273 -8.82 -6.15 -11.95
C PRO A 273 -7.78 -5.02 -11.92
N VAL A 274 -6.59 -5.30 -12.46
CA VAL A 274 -5.64 -4.23 -12.78
C VAL A 274 -6.15 -3.51 -14.03
N GLU A 275 -6.35 -2.21 -13.95
CA GLU A 275 -6.80 -1.40 -15.10
C GLU A 275 -5.64 -1.06 -16.04
N ARG A 276 -4.46 -0.78 -15.47
CA ARG A 276 -3.22 -0.64 -16.23
C ARG A 276 -1.97 -0.92 -15.40
N TYR A 277 -0.88 -1.24 -16.07
CA TYR A 277 0.45 -1.33 -15.48
C TYR A 277 1.18 -0.01 -15.70
N ILE A 278 1.55 0.65 -14.61
CA ILE A 278 2.30 1.91 -14.60
C ILE A 278 3.75 1.60 -15.00
N THR A 279 4.32 2.41 -15.87
CA THR A 279 5.70 2.25 -16.32
C THR A 279 6.70 2.72 -15.26
N PRO A 280 7.98 2.26 -15.30
CA PRO A 280 9.02 2.80 -14.43
C PRO A 280 9.15 4.32 -14.51
N ASP A 281 9.06 4.92 -15.71
CA ASP A 281 9.16 6.36 -15.94
C ASP A 281 8.00 7.12 -15.27
N GLU A 282 6.77 6.56 -15.29
CA GLU A 282 5.63 7.15 -14.57
C GLU A 282 5.81 7.05 -13.05
N PHE A 283 6.44 5.99 -12.53
CA PHE A 283 6.78 5.90 -11.11
C PHE A 283 7.84 6.94 -10.73
N GLU A 284 8.85 7.17 -11.57
CA GLU A 284 9.83 8.23 -11.38
C GLU A 284 9.16 9.62 -11.40
N HIS A 285 8.21 9.82 -12.32
CA HIS A 285 7.41 11.05 -12.34
C HIS A 285 6.63 11.26 -11.03
N TYR A 286 5.93 10.23 -10.51
CA TYR A 286 5.23 10.33 -9.23
C TYR A 286 6.18 10.59 -8.06
N GLN A 287 7.38 10.04 -8.08
CA GLN A 287 8.40 10.33 -7.09
C GLN A 287 8.77 11.81 -7.12
N ASN A 288 9.11 12.36 -8.29
CA ASN A 288 9.46 13.76 -8.46
C ASN A 288 8.32 14.71 -8.04
N VAL A 289 7.07 14.37 -8.37
CA VAL A 289 5.88 15.14 -7.94
C VAL A 289 5.74 15.14 -6.42
N ALA A 290 5.92 13.99 -5.77
CA ALA A 290 5.82 13.89 -4.31
C ALA A 290 6.97 14.63 -3.62
N GLU A 291 8.20 14.52 -4.10
CA GLU A 291 9.35 15.26 -3.57
C GLU A 291 9.15 16.78 -3.71
N ALA A 292 8.67 17.24 -4.88
CA ALA A 292 8.34 18.64 -5.11
C ALA A 292 7.17 19.15 -4.26
N ALA A 293 6.25 18.26 -3.85
CA ALA A 293 5.17 18.59 -2.91
C ALA A 293 5.64 18.77 -1.47
N GLY A 294 6.87 18.33 -1.12
CA GLY A 294 7.49 18.55 0.18
C GLY A 294 7.51 17.33 1.11
N PHE A 295 7.26 16.12 0.61
CA PHE A 295 7.46 14.92 1.42
C PHE A 295 8.94 14.76 1.81
N ARG A 296 9.19 14.45 3.09
CA ARG A 296 10.54 14.21 3.62
C ARG A 296 11.19 12.98 2.99
N ASN A 297 10.41 11.91 2.80
CA ASN A 297 10.85 10.67 2.18
C ASN A 297 9.76 10.14 1.24
N VAL A 298 10.18 9.76 0.04
CA VAL A 298 9.32 9.20 -1.01
C VAL A 298 9.90 7.87 -1.49
N GLN A 299 9.05 6.88 -1.63
CA GLN A 299 9.38 5.68 -2.38
C GLN A 299 8.29 5.44 -3.42
N SER A 300 8.67 5.38 -4.68
CA SER A 300 7.77 5.13 -5.80
C SER A 300 8.35 4.06 -6.71
N GLY A 301 7.54 3.04 -7.05
CA GLY A 301 8.02 1.96 -7.92
C GLY A 301 7.09 0.76 -7.99
N PRO A 302 7.28 -0.10 -9.01
CA PRO A 302 6.36 -1.22 -9.27
C PRO A 302 6.19 -2.20 -8.10
N PHE A 303 7.24 -2.43 -7.34
CA PHE A 303 7.26 -3.36 -6.20
C PHE A 303 7.19 -2.67 -4.85
N VAL A 304 7.13 -1.33 -4.80
CA VAL A 304 7.01 -0.59 -3.54
C VAL A 304 5.72 -1.00 -2.82
N ARG A 305 5.84 -1.18 -1.52
CA ARG A 305 4.76 -1.43 -0.55
C ARG A 305 5.03 -0.59 0.70
N SER A 306 4.02 -0.35 1.51
CA SER A 306 4.14 0.53 2.69
C SER A 306 5.29 0.16 3.62
N SER A 307 5.61 -1.13 3.75
CA SER A 307 6.69 -1.63 4.61
C SER A 307 7.96 -2.06 3.85
N TYR A 308 8.01 -1.84 2.52
CA TYR A 308 9.17 -2.21 1.72
C TYR A 308 10.32 -1.25 2.00
N HIS A 309 11.46 -1.77 2.44
CA HIS A 309 12.63 -0.98 2.88
C HIS A 309 12.28 0.14 3.88
N ALA A 310 11.33 -0.12 4.79
CA ALA A 310 10.87 0.89 5.74
C ALA A 310 11.99 1.42 6.64
N GLU A 311 12.99 0.59 6.95
CA GLU A 311 14.19 0.97 7.70
C GLU A 311 14.99 2.09 7.01
N ALA A 312 15.01 2.15 5.68
CA ALA A 312 15.74 3.18 4.94
C ALA A 312 15.07 4.56 5.06
N LEU A 313 13.75 4.59 5.26
CA LEU A 313 12.99 5.83 5.41
C LEU A 313 13.23 6.51 6.78
N THR A 314 13.69 5.76 7.78
CA THR A 314 13.94 6.27 9.13
C THR A 314 15.39 6.72 9.34
N THR A 315 16.35 6.18 8.60
CA THR A 315 17.79 6.49 8.76
C THR A 315 18.20 7.87 8.23
N ASN A 316 17.40 8.52 7.38
CA ASN A 316 17.66 9.88 6.90
C ASN A 316 17.26 10.98 7.91
N GLN A 317 16.94 10.65 9.16
CA GLN A 317 16.62 11.64 10.20
C GLN A 317 17.85 12.33 10.82
N GLU A 318 19.09 11.90 10.51
CA GLU A 318 20.29 12.38 11.21
C GLU A 318 21.15 13.38 10.43
N THR A 319 20.64 14.07 9.42
CA THR A 319 21.44 15.11 8.75
C THR A 319 20.67 16.44 8.63
N VAL A 320 20.31 17.04 9.77
CA VAL A 320 20.09 18.48 9.86
C VAL A 320 20.68 18.95 11.18
N PHE A 321 21.95 19.30 11.14
CA PHE A 321 22.58 20.23 12.08
C PHE A 321 22.79 21.58 11.38
#